data_a9372cc73b27e7088217342d84ab81fa
#
_entry.id   a9372cc73b27e7088217342d84ab81fa
#
_cell.length_a   1.000
_cell.length_b   1.000
_cell.length_c   1.000
_cell.angle_alpha   90.00
_cell.angle_beta   90.00
_cell.angle_gamma   90.00
#
_symmetry.space_group_name_H-M   'P 1'
#
loop_
_entity.id
_entity.type
_entity.pdbx_description
1 polymer ?
#
loop_
_entity_poly.entity_id
_entity_poly.type
_entity_poly.pdbx_seq_one_letter_code
_entity_poly.pdbx_strand_id
1 'polypeptide(L)'
;MFEEDIRQDRRELELVVGAGEGVSEVCGGYFPSIENDSGIVEHYLALIDSACSALDIPVIASLNGATDSGWIDLADQLAAAGASAIELNLYHLPLDLRQSGSAVEQATVSLVRRLRTTLDVPLAVKLNPYYSAFGQMAQALADAGADGLVLFNRLYHPDVDLLRLRAVNNLELSRRHEMRLPMMWLAALQGRISVSLAASTGVESADDIVRYLLAGADAVMSTSALLRHGPEYTNALIDGLTEWLESRHFGDVSAIRGLLATRSDTGASLQERDAYRAA
;
A
#
# COMPACT_ATOMS: atom_id res chain seq x y z
N MET A 1 -7.08 -5.20 -10.10
CA MET A 1 -8.35 -5.82 -9.65
C MET A 1 -8.84 -6.72 -10.77
N PHE A 2 -9.18 -7.99 -10.51
CA PHE A 2 -9.67 -8.91 -11.56
C PHE A 2 -11.17 -8.77 -11.80
N GLU A 3 -11.63 -9.19 -12.97
CA GLU A 3 -13.05 -9.18 -13.32
C GLU A 3 -13.91 -10.00 -12.34
N GLU A 4 -13.39 -11.11 -11.81
CA GLU A 4 -14.07 -11.95 -10.81
C GLU A 4 -14.13 -11.27 -9.44
N ASP A 5 -13.05 -10.63 -9.00
CA ASP A 5 -12.98 -9.85 -7.75
C ASP A 5 -13.87 -8.61 -7.87
N ILE A 6 -13.92 -7.99 -9.04
CA ILE A 6 -14.81 -6.84 -9.31
C ILE A 6 -16.28 -7.27 -9.27
N ARG A 7 -16.63 -8.45 -9.77
CA ARG A 7 -17.99 -8.98 -9.69
C ARG A 7 -18.40 -9.31 -8.26
N GLN A 8 -17.45 -9.75 -7.44
CA GLN A 8 -17.69 -10.03 -6.03
C GLN A 8 -17.74 -8.75 -5.22
N ASP A 9 -16.77 -7.84 -5.39
CA ASP A 9 -16.74 -6.52 -4.77
C ASP A 9 -17.92 -5.64 -5.20
N ARG A 10 -18.41 -5.79 -6.43
CA ARG A 10 -19.62 -5.09 -6.91
C ARG A 10 -20.87 -5.50 -6.14
N ARG A 11 -21.05 -6.79 -5.86
CA ARG A 11 -22.16 -7.25 -5.02
C ARG A 11 -22.02 -6.77 -3.58
N GLU A 12 -20.79 -6.72 -3.08
CA GLU A 12 -20.51 -6.20 -1.74
C GLU A 12 -20.61 -4.66 -1.71
N LEU A 13 -20.13 -3.97 -2.75
CA LEU A 13 -20.26 -2.51 -2.89
C LEU A 13 -21.72 -2.06 -3.09
N GLU A 14 -22.53 -2.77 -3.88
CA GLU A 14 -23.96 -2.52 -4.01
C GLU A 14 -24.69 -2.72 -2.67
N LEU A 15 -24.24 -3.68 -1.85
CA LEU A 15 -24.74 -3.87 -0.49
C LEU A 15 -24.32 -2.73 0.46
N VAL A 16 -23.11 -2.17 0.27
CA VAL A 16 -22.57 -1.06 1.08
C VAL A 16 -23.15 0.28 0.64
N VAL A 17 -23.25 0.54 -0.65
CA VAL A 17 -23.82 1.79 -1.22
C VAL A 17 -25.34 1.85 -1.00
N GLY A 18 -26.03 0.71 -1.06
CA GLY A 18 -27.46 0.65 -0.72
C GLY A 18 -27.77 0.85 0.76
N ALA A 19 -26.76 0.87 1.64
CA ALA A 19 -26.93 1.03 3.10
C ALA A 19 -26.51 2.40 3.65
N GLY A 20 -25.96 3.31 2.84
CA GLY A 20 -25.44 4.60 3.33
C GLY A 20 -25.62 5.76 2.34
N GLU A 21 -26.65 6.56 2.52
CA GLU A 21 -26.91 7.78 1.74
C GLU A 21 -25.80 8.85 1.85
N GLY A 22 -24.83 8.71 2.79
CA GLY A 22 -23.77 9.69 3.01
C GLY A 22 -22.43 9.42 2.27
N VAL A 23 -22.23 8.23 1.73
CA VAL A 23 -20.98 7.85 1.03
C VAL A 23 -21.10 8.10 -0.48
N SER A 24 -22.32 8.20 -0.98
CA SER A 24 -22.62 8.41 -2.41
C SER A 24 -22.12 9.75 -2.95
N GLU A 25 -22.12 10.83 -2.16
CA GLU A 25 -21.64 12.14 -2.62
C GLU A 25 -20.12 12.23 -2.72
N VAL A 26 -19.37 11.50 -1.89
CA VAL A 26 -17.90 11.52 -1.90
C VAL A 26 -17.33 10.55 -2.94
N CYS A 27 -17.99 9.42 -3.17
CA CYS A 27 -17.54 8.41 -4.14
C CYS A 27 -18.15 8.57 -5.53
N GLY A 28 -19.30 9.22 -5.66
CA GLY A 28 -20.04 9.33 -6.92
C GLY A 28 -19.39 10.19 -8.02
N GLY A 29 -18.35 10.96 -7.67
CA GLY A 29 -17.61 11.76 -8.65
C GLY A 29 -16.23 11.20 -9.06
N TYR A 30 -15.71 10.21 -8.33
CA TYR A 30 -14.36 9.71 -8.53
C TYR A 30 -14.30 8.30 -9.18
N PHE A 31 -15.36 7.53 -9.05
CA PHE A 31 -15.48 6.24 -9.73
C PHE A 31 -16.49 6.36 -10.87
N PRO A 32 -16.09 6.11 -12.12
CA PRO A 32 -17.01 6.12 -13.23
C PRO A 32 -18.13 5.10 -13.03
N SER A 33 -19.35 5.46 -13.42
CA SER A 33 -20.50 4.55 -13.41
C SER A 33 -20.21 3.38 -14.35
N ILE A 34 -20.12 2.17 -13.81
CA ILE A 34 -19.79 0.96 -14.56
C ILE A 34 -21.08 0.43 -15.20
N GLU A 35 -21.35 0.84 -16.42
CA GLU A 35 -22.53 0.37 -17.17
C GLU A 35 -22.30 -0.88 -18.03
N ASN A 36 -21.04 -1.34 -18.23
CA ASN A 36 -20.74 -2.52 -19.06
C ASN A 36 -19.58 -3.37 -18.52
N ASP A 37 -19.81 -4.65 -18.36
CA ASP A 37 -18.94 -5.68 -17.75
C ASP A 37 -17.64 -6.01 -18.54
N SER A 38 -17.52 -5.61 -19.80
CA SER A 38 -16.38 -5.92 -20.67
C SER A 38 -15.29 -4.85 -20.70
N GLY A 39 -15.48 -3.72 -19.99
CA GLY A 39 -14.65 -2.53 -20.13
C GLY A 39 -13.78 -2.16 -18.93
N ILE A 40 -13.76 -2.92 -17.83
CA ILE A 40 -13.06 -2.46 -16.60
C ILE A 40 -11.54 -2.50 -16.79
N VAL A 41 -11.01 -3.57 -17.34
CA VAL A 41 -9.57 -3.68 -17.67
C VAL A 41 -9.20 -2.62 -18.70
N GLU A 42 -9.98 -2.52 -19.77
CA GLU A 42 -9.81 -1.52 -20.83
C GLU A 42 -9.87 -0.09 -20.26
N HIS A 43 -10.82 0.16 -19.37
CA HIS A 43 -10.94 1.46 -18.69
C HIS A 43 -9.74 1.78 -17.80
N TYR A 44 -9.24 0.79 -17.05
CA TYR A 44 -8.05 0.95 -16.23
C TYR A 44 -6.79 1.17 -17.07
N LEU A 45 -6.64 0.44 -18.18
CA LEU A 45 -5.55 0.65 -19.14
C LEU A 45 -5.60 2.05 -19.74
N ALA A 46 -6.79 2.52 -20.16
CA ALA A 46 -6.98 3.86 -20.69
C ALA A 46 -6.70 4.96 -19.65
N LEU A 47 -7.01 4.70 -18.36
CA LEU A 47 -6.68 5.60 -17.26
C LEU A 47 -5.15 5.71 -17.08
N ILE A 48 -4.43 4.58 -17.10
CA ILE A 48 -2.96 4.56 -16.99
C ILE A 48 -2.33 5.30 -18.18
N ASP A 49 -2.74 5.00 -19.41
CA ASP A 49 -2.25 5.67 -20.62
C ASP A 49 -2.49 7.19 -20.54
N SER A 50 -3.69 7.61 -20.16
CA SER A 50 -4.04 9.01 -20.01
C SER A 50 -3.21 9.71 -18.91
N ALA A 51 -2.99 9.03 -17.77
CA ALA A 51 -2.17 9.56 -16.69
C ALA A 51 -0.71 9.69 -17.12
N CYS A 52 -0.14 8.69 -17.77
CA CYS A 52 1.22 8.71 -18.29
C CYS A 52 1.43 9.81 -19.34
N SER A 53 0.41 10.08 -20.16
CA SER A 53 0.45 11.13 -21.17
C SER A 53 0.30 12.53 -20.59
N ALA A 54 -0.40 12.69 -19.47
CA ALA A 54 -0.73 13.99 -18.87
C ALA A 54 0.25 14.44 -17.78
N LEU A 55 1.01 13.53 -17.19
CA LEU A 55 1.86 13.81 -16.03
C LEU A 55 3.35 13.67 -16.37
N ASP A 56 4.15 14.60 -15.88
CA ASP A 56 5.63 14.57 -15.99
C ASP A 56 6.29 13.76 -14.84
N ILE A 57 5.51 13.03 -14.06
CA ILE A 57 5.99 12.18 -12.95
C ILE A 57 5.75 10.70 -13.26
N PRO A 58 6.55 9.78 -12.68
CA PRO A 58 6.32 8.35 -12.86
C PRO A 58 4.91 7.90 -12.39
N VAL A 59 4.22 7.13 -13.22
CA VAL A 59 2.94 6.51 -12.87
C VAL A 59 3.17 5.04 -12.52
N ILE A 60 2.77 4.64 -11.32
CA ILE A 60 2.87 3.26 -10.83
C ILE A 60 1.47 2.65 -10.86
N ALA A 61 1.28 1.64 -11.70
CA ALA A 61 0.00 0.93 -11.76
C ALA A 61 -0.09 -0.12 -10.65
N SER A 62 -1.21 -0.15 -9.92
CA SER A 62 -1.41 -1.09 -8.81
C SER A 62 -2.39 -2.20 -9.17
N LEU A 63 -1.97 -3.44 -8.94
CA LEU A 63 -2.73 -4.66 -9.17
C LEU A 63 -3.03 -5.35 -7.85
N ASN A 64 -4.27 -5.77 -7.63
CA ASN A 64 -4.62 -6.62 -6.49
C ASN A 64 -4.44 -8.09 -6.84
N GLY A 65 -3.58 -8.82 -6.14
CA GLY A 65 -3.20 -10.20 -6.39
C GLY A 65 -3.85 -11.21 -5.46
N ALA A 66 -4.76 -12.06 -5.98
CA ALA A 66 -5.27 -13.23 -5.27
C ALA A 66 -5.13 -14.55 -6.03
N THR A 67 -5.07 -14.56 -7.36
CA THR A 67 -4.98 -15.78 -8.16
C THR A 67 -3.93 -15.73 -9.26
N ASP A 68 -3.44 -16.92 -9.68
CA ASP A 68 -2.22 -17.09 -10.45
C ASP A 68 -2.27 -16.75 -11.95
N SER A 69 -3.42 -16.70 -12.59
CA SER A 69 -3.44 -16.86 -14.06
C SER A 69 -3.71 -15.60 -14.89
N GLY A 70 -4.22 -14.54 -14.33
CA GLY A 70 -4.52 -13.31 -15.08
C GLY A 70 -3.57 -12.13 -14.80
N TRP A 71 -2.78 -12.22 -13.76
CA TRP A 71 -1.94 -11.10 -13.26
C TRP A 71 -0.75 -10.79 -14.15
N ILE A 72 -0.14 -11.82 -14.72
CA ILE A 72 1.04 -11.67 -15.57
C ILE A 72 0.65 -10.89 -16.83
N ASP A 73 -0.43 -11.33 -17.49
CA ASP A 73 -0.90 -10.70 -18.73
C ASP A 73 -1.36 -9.24 -18.49
N LEU A 74 -2.02 -8.98 -17.35
CA LEU A 74 -2.47 -7.63 -17.03
C LEU A 74 -1.30 -6.72 -16.63
N ALA A 75 -0.31 -7.24 -15.93
CA ALA A 75 0.90 -6.49 -15.57
C ALA A 75 1.67 -6.05 -16.82
N ASP A 76 1.82 -6.94 -17.80
CA ASP A 76 2.43 -6.63 -19.09
C ASP A 76 1.62 -5.57 -19.87
N GLN A 77 0.29 -5.67 -19.88
CA GLN A 77 -0.57 -4.68 -20.53
C GLN A 77 -0.45 -3.30 -19.86
N LEU A 78 -0.36 -3.24 -18.54
CA LEU A 78 -0.17 -1.98 -17.78
C LEU A 78 1.20 -1.36 -18.04
N ALA A 79 2.24 -2.17 -18.13
CA ALA A 79 3.56 -1.71 -18.54
C ALA A 79 3.54 -1.17 -19.97
N ALA A 80 2.86 -1.88 -20.91
CA ALA A 80 2.67 -1.43 -22.29
C ALA A 80 1.83 -0.14 -22.40
N ALA A 81 0.89 0.11 -21.47
CA ALA A 81 0.14 1.36 -21.34
C ALA A 81 0.97 2.53 -20.77
N GLY A 82 2.26 2.32 -20.50
CA GLY A 82 3.19 3.37 -20.08
C GLY A 82 3.49 3.42 -18.59
N ALA A 83 2.98 2.51 -17.78
CA ALA A 83 3.29 2.47 -16.35
C ALA A 83 4.80 2.34 -16.12
N SER A 84 5.37 3.24 -15.29
CA SER A 84 6.80 3.27 -14.97
C SER A 84 7.22 2.16 -14.00
N ALA A 85 6.27 1.60 -13.27
CA ALA A 85 6.44 0.45 -12.36
C ALA A 85 5.07 -0.20 -12.09
N ILE A 86 5.10 -1.42 -11.58
CA ILE A 86 3.91 -2.15 -11.13
C ILE A 86 3.97 -2.32 -9.62
N GLU A 87 2.87 -1.99 -8.92
CA GLU A 87 2.65 -2.37 -7.52
C GLU A 87 1.77 -3.62 -7.49
N LEU A 88 2.33 -4.74 -7.02
CA LEU A 88 1.55 -5.93 -6.70
C LEU A 88 0.99 -5.79 -5.29
N ASN A 89 -0.31 -5.59 -5.19
CA ASN A 89 -1.00 -5.46 -3.92
C ASN A 89 -1.50 -6.85 -3.47
N LEU A 90 -0.82 -7.42 -2.46
CA LEU A 90 -1.16 -8.74 -1.91
C LEU A 90 -2.25 -8.60 -0.85
N TYR A 91 -3.50 -8.55 -1.33
CA TYR A 91 -4.68 -8.41 -0.50
C TYR A 91 -5.32 -9.79 -0.25
N HIS A 92 -4.61 -10.64 0.52
CA HIS A 92 -5.09 -11.98 0.85
C HIS A 92 -5.02 -12.24 2.36
N LEU A 93 -6.15 -12.67 2.93
CA LEU A 93 -6.22 -13.24 4.28
C LEU A 93 -6.44 -14.76 4.15
N PRO A 94 -5.50 -15.58 4.63
CA PRO A 94 -5.64 -17.04 4.58
C PRO A 94 -6.63 -17.51 5.65
N LEU A 95 -7.92 -17.55 5.31
CA LEU A 95 -9.00 -17.96 6.24
C LEU A 95 -9.22 -19.46 6.28
N ASP A 96 -8.60 -20.26 5.39
CA ASP A 96 -8.63 -21.72 5.46
C ASP A 96 -7.73 -22.20 6.60
N LEU A 97 -8.34 -22.74 7.64
CA LEU A 97 -7.64 -23.27 8.84
C LEU A 97 -6.68 -24.42 8.54
N ARG A 98 -6.75 -25.04 7.35
CA ARG A 98 -5.84 -26.10 6.92
C ARG A 98 -4.59 -25.58 6.23
N GLN A 99 -4.58 -24.32 5.82
CA GLN A 99 -3.45 -23.69 5.14
C GLN A 99 -2.36 -23.34 6.15
N SER A 100 -1.14 -23.82 5.93
CA SER A 100 0.00 -23.46 6.79
C SER A 100 0.58 -22.09 6.43
N GLY A 101 1.15 -21.39 7.41
CA GLY A 101 1.83 -20.11 7.17
C GLY A 101 2.96 -20.23 6.12
N SER A 102 3.74 -21.33 6.18
CA SER A 102 4.79 -21.58 5.18
C SER A 102 4.26 -21.77 3.76
N ALA A 103 3.07 -22.37 3.59
CA ALA A 103 2.44 -22.50 2.28
C ALA A 103 2.00 -21.14 1.73
N VAL A 104 1.45 -20.27 2.57
CA VAL A 104 1.09 -18.88 2.20
C VAL A 104 2.33 -18.09 1.78
N GLU A 105 3.38 -18.12 2.59
CA GLU A 105 4.64 -17.41 2.31
C GLU A 105 5.30 -17.91 1.01
N GLN A 106 5.37 -19.22 0.81
CA GLN A 106 5.92 -19.83 -0.42
C GLN A 106 5.12 -19.47 -1.67
N ALA A 107 3.79 -19.47 -1.59
CA ALA A 107 2.93 -19.06 -2.69
C ALA A 107 3.19 -17.60 -3.09
N THR A 108 3.28 -16.72 -2.09
CA THR A 108 3.57 -15.29 -2.28
C THR A 108 4.93 -15.06 -2.94
N VAL A 109 6.00 -15.69 -2.43
CA VAL A 109 7.35 -15.59 -2.99
C VAL A 109 7.41 -16.16 -4.42
N SER A 110 6.71 -17.27 -4.68
CA SER A 110 6.64 -17.87 -6.00
C SER A 110 5.93 -16.97 -7.02
N LEU A 111 4.88 -16.29 -6.60
CA LEU A 111 4.15 -15.31 -7.45
C LEU A 111 5.07 -14.14 -7.85
N VAL A 112 5.76 -13.53 -6.88
CA VAL A 112 6.70 -12.44 -7.15
C VAL A 112 7.80 -12.88 -8.11
N ARG A 113 8.39 -14.06 -7.89
CA ARG A 113 9.43 -14.60 -8.78
C ARG A 113 8.94 -14.79 -10.21
N ARG A 114 7.72 -15.30 -10.39
CA ARG A 114 7.13 -15.46 -11.73
C ARG A 114 6.85 -14.11 -12.40
N LEU A 115 6.26 -13.15 -11.69
CA LEU A 115 6.04 -11.80 -12.22
C LEU A 115 7.36 -11.14 -12.64
N ARG A 116 8.41 -11.27 -11.82
CA ARG A 116 9.72 -10.69 -12.15
C ARG A 116 10.32 -11.25 -13.45
N THR A 117 10.02 -12.50 -13.80
CA THR A 117 10.54 -13.09 -15.06
C THR A 117 9.86 -12.56 -16.31
N THR A 118 8.71 -11.93 -16.21
CA THR A 118 7.94 -11.40 -17.34
C THR A 118 8.00 -9.88 -17.45
N LEU A 119 8.10 -9.17 -16.33
CA LEU A 119 8.08 -7.72 -16.30
C LEU A 119 9.45 -7.11 -16.62
N ASP A 120 9.47 -6.13 -17.53
CA ASP A 120 10.66 -5.31 -17.80
C ASP A 120 10.73 -4.05 -16.92
N VAL A 121 9.61 -3.65 -16.28
CA VAL A 121 9.52 -2.51 -15.37
C VAL A 121 9.71 -2.93 -13.91
N PRO A 122 10.10 -2.02 -13.01
CA PRO A 122 10.23 -2.31 -11.58
C PRO A 122 8.95 -2.85 -10.96
N LEU A 123 9.11 -3.79 -10.00
CA LEU A 123 8.04 -4.44 -9.26
C LEU A 123 8.09 -4.07 -7.79
N ALA A 124 7.12 -3.31 -7.30
CA ALA A 124 6.88 -3.10 -5.89
C ALA A 124 5.86 -4.12 -5.35
N VAL A 125 6.06 -4.60 -4.13
CA VAL A 125 5.14 -5.55 -3.48
C VAL A 125 4.54 -4.91 -2.23
N LYS A 126 3.24 -4.71 -2.22
CA LYS A 126 2.51 -4.19 -1.06
C LYS A 126 1.99 -5.32 -0.20
N LEU A 127 2.39 -5.30 1.06
CA LEU A 127 2.23 -6.42 1.99
C LEU A 127 1.23 -6.10 3.09
N ASN A 128 0.62 -7.15 3.65
CA ASN A 128 0.00 -7.09 4.96
C ASN A 128 1.05 -7.38 6.07
N PRO A 129 0.79 -7.02 7.33
CA PRO A 129 1.74 -7.25 8.43
C PRO A 129 1.66 -8.64 9.06
N TYR A 130 0.79 -9.54 8.58
CA TYR A 130 0.40 -10.77 9.28
C TYR A 130 1.26 -11.99 8.93
N TYR A 131 2.54 -11.79 8.73
CA TYR A 131 3.52 -12.87 8.62
C TYR A 131 4.15 -13.13 9.99
N SER A 132 4.34 -14.40 10.34
CA SER A 132 4.95 -14.78 11.63
C SER A 132 6.40 -14.31 11.76
N ALA A 133 7.13 -14.21 10.64
CA ALA A 133 8.50 -13.71 10.58
C ALA A 133 8.63 -12.68 9.44
N PHE A 134 8.05 -11.48 9.63
CA PHE A 134 7.96 -10.46 8.59
C PHE A 134 9.32 -10.09 8.00
N GLY A 135 10.38 -9.96 8.80
CA GLY A 135 11.72 -9.63 8.30
C GLY A 135 12.27 -10.69 7.34
N GLN A 136 12.03 -11.98 7.63
CA GLN A 136 12.40 -13.08 6.74
C GLN A 136 11.59 -13.05 5.43
N MET A 137 10.29 -12.75 5.54
CA MET A 137 9.42 -12.61 4.37
C MET A 137 9.87 -11.44 3.48
N ALA A 138 10.20 -10.30 4.07
CA ALA A 138 10.74 -9.14 3.34
C ALA A 138 12.01 -9.48 2.56
N GLN A 139 12.95 -10.20 3.19
CA GLN A 139 14.16 -10.68 2.54
C GLN A 139 13.86 -11.67 1.41
N ALA A 140 12.96 -12.63 1.64
CA ALA A 140 12.59 -13.62 0.63
C ALA A 140 11.94 -12.99 -0.62
N LEU A 141 11.19 -11.90 -0.46
CA LEU A 141 10.61 -11.13 -1.56
C LEU A 141 11.67 -10.32 -2.33
N ALA A 142 12.63 -9.72 -1.62
CA ALA A 142 13.76 -9.08 -2.25
C ALA A 142 14.58 -10.09 -3.08
N ASP A 143 14.87 -11.28 -2.51
CA ASP A 143 15.57 -12.37 -3.21
C ASP A 143 14.75 -12.95 -4.38
N ALA A 144 13.43 -12.83 -4.34
CA ALA A 144 12.52 -13.23 -5.42
C ALA A 144 12.48 -12.21 -6.58
N GLY A 145 13.10 -11.03 -6.39
CA GLY A 145 13.21 -9.99 -7.43
C GLY A 145 12.21 -8.83 -7.28
N ALA A 146 11.65 -8.61 -6.10
CA ALA A 146 10.97 -7.35 -5.83
C ALA A 146 12.00 -6.20 -5.81
N ASP A 147 11.66 -5.07 -6.42
CA ASP A 147 12.47 -3.84 -6.42
C ASP A 147 12.08 -2.90 -5.27
N GLY A 148 10.86 -3.07 -4.73
CA GLY A 148 10.36 -2.30 -3.60
C GLY A 148 9.36 -3.06 -2.75
N LEU A 149 9.26 -2.69 -1.47
CA LEU A 149 8.23 -3.18 -0.56
C LEU A 149 7.40 -2.00 -0.03
N VAL A 150 6.07 -2.14 -0.06
CA VAL A 150 5.15 -1.14 0.49
C VAL A 150 4.54 -1.64 1.80
N LEU A 151 4.76 -0.89 2.87
CA LEU A 151 4.37 -1.23 4.24
C LEU A 151 3.33 -0.24 4.79
N PHE A 152 2.10 -0.60 5.07
CA PHE A 152 1.43 -1.86 4.83
C PHE A 152 0.12 -1.64 4.08
N ASN A 153 -0.41 -2.72 3.51
CA ASN A 153 -1.78 -2.75 3.08
C ASN A 153 -2.70 -2.66 4.29
N ARG A 154 -3.75 -1.87 4.18
CA ARG A 154 -4.77 -1.79 5.22
C ARG A 154 -5.89 -2.74 4.86
N LEU A 155 -5.88 -3.89 5.54
CA LEU A 155 -6.93 -4.87 5.34
C LEU A 155 -8.25 -4.37 5.91
N TYR A 156 -9.28 -4.73 5.21
CA TYR A 156 -10.63 -4.42 5.58
C TYR A 156 -11.08 -5.25 6.79
N HIS A 157 -11.60 -4.59 7.83
CA HIS A 157 -12.09 -5.27 9.02
C HIS A 157 -13.62 -5.10 9.10
N PRO A 158 -14.39 -6.20 9.17
CA PRO A 158 -15.83 -6.11 9.38
C PRO A 158 -16.14 -5.59 10.78
N ASP A 159 -17.24 -4.87 10.89
CA ASP A 159 -17.84 -4.44 12.16
C ASP A 159 -19.17 -5.14 12.39
N VAL A 160 -19.80 -4.95 13.54
CA VAL A 160 -21.07 -5.58 13.92
C VAL A 160 -22.13 -4.53 14.20
N ASP A 161 -23.21 -4.53 13.42
CA ASP A 161 -24.42 -3.77 13.73
C ASP A 161 -25.22 -4.50 14.84
N LEU A 162 -25.12 -3.97 16.05
CA LEU A 162 -25.78 -4.56 17.21
C LEU A 162 -27.31 -4.46 17.17
N LEU A 163 -27.86 -3.51 16.43
CA LEU A 163 -29.31 -3.34 16.29
C LEU A 163 -29.88 -4.36 15.30
N ARG A 164 -29.17 -4.62 14.21
CA ARG A 164 -29.61 -5.54 13.16
C ARG A 164 -29.00 -6.94 13.31
N LEU A 165 -28.10 -7.15 14.28
CA LEU A 165 -27.37 -8.40 14.53
C LEU A 165 -26.75 -8.99 13.25
N ARG A 166 -26.05 -8.14 12.52
CA ARG A 166 -25.35 -8.53 11.28
C ARG A 166 -23.95 -7.95 11.20
N ALA A 167 -23.08 -8.63 10.48
CA ALA A 167 -21.82 -8.02 10.10
C ALA A 167 -22.07 -6.88 9.12
N VAL A 168 -21.32 -5.78 9.28
CA VAL A 168 -21.36 -4.62 8.41
C VAL A 168 -19.95 -4.31 7.96
N ASN A 169 -19.85 -3.89 6.72
CA ASN A 169 -18.60 -3.50 6.14
C ASN A 169 -18.52 -1.97 6.18
N ASN A 170 -17.81 -1.44 7.18
CA ASN A 170 -17.54 -0.01 7.27
C ASN A 170 -16.16 0.29 6.72
N LEU A 171 -16.09 1.07 5.64
CA LEU A 171 -14.82 1.60 5.14
C LEU A 171 -14.39 2.77 6.02
N GLU A 172 -13.61 2.49 7.06
CA GLU A 172 -12.92 3.53 7.80
C GLU A 172 -11.63 3.93 7.11
N LEU A 173 -11.47 5.22 6.81
CA LEU A 173 -10.21 5.76 6.31
C LEU A 173 -9.13 5.69 7.38
N SER A 174 -7.88 5.42 6.97
CA SER A 174 -6.76 5.26 7.89
C SER A 174 -6.53 6.52 8.76
N ARG A 175 -6.01 6.31 9.96
CA ARG A 175 -5.71 7.35 10.94
C ARG A 175 -4.26 7.29 11.37
N ARG A 176 -3.73 8.41 11.83
CA ARG A 176 -2.33 8.59 12.24
C ARG A 176 -1.81 7.53 13.22
N HIS A 177 -2.63 7.04 14.15
CA HIS A 177 -2.17 6.04 15.11
C HIS A 177 -1.79 4.70 14.47
N GLU A 178 -2.28 4.42 13.27
CA GLU A 178 -1.97 3.21 12.49
C GLU A 178 -0.55 3.24 11.91
N MET A 179 0.14 4.39 11.92
CA MET A 179 1.52 4.53 11.42
C MET A 179 2.57 3.78 12.24
N ARG A 180 2.28 3.46 13.50
CA ARG A 180 3.29 2.90 14.43
C ARG A 180 3.88 1.59 13.96
N LEU A 181 3.06 0.69 13.46
CA LEU A 181 3.51 -0.61 12.96
C LEU A 181 4.36 -0.50 11.70
N PRO A 182 3.93 0.22 10.64
CA PRO A 182 4.80 0.49 9.49
C PRO A 182 6.13 1.16 9.86
N MET A 183 6.12 2.19 10.70
CA MET A 183 7.34 2.88 11.15
C MET A 183 8.33 1.94 11.82
N MET A 184 7.85 1.05 12.70
CA MET A 184 8.69 0.06 13.35
C MET A 184 9.41 -0.85 12.34
N TRP A 185 8.67 -1.36 11.35
CA TRP A 185 9.23 -2.23 10.33
C TRP A 185 10.14 -1.51 9.34
N LEU A 186 9.81 -0.28 8.95
CA LEU A 186 10.71 0.57 8.15
C LEU A 186 12.04 0.77 8.86
N ALA A 187 12.01 1.17 10.13
CA ALA A 187 13.22 1.36 10.92
C ALA A 187 14.04 0.07 11.12
N ALA A 188 13.36 -1.08 11.17
CA ALA A 188 14.03 -2.37 11.31
C ALA A 188 14.65 -2.88 9.99
N LEU A 189 14.06 -2.56 8.84
CA LEU A 189 14.50 -3.06 7.53
C LEU A 189 15.48 -2.12 6.83
N GLN A 190 15.44 -0.82 7.13
CA GLN A 190 16.29 0.18 6.48
C GLN A 190 17.77 -0.17 6.60
N GLY A 191 18.45 -0.23 5.46
CA GLY A 191 19.86 -0.58 5.35
C GLY A 191 20.19 -2.06 5.60
N ARG A 192 19.16 -2.92 5.75
CA ARG A 192 19.32 -4.37 5.97
C ARG A 192 18.80 -5.20 4.79
N ILE A 193 17.96 -4.64 3.97
CA ILE A 193 17.52 -5.24 2.70
C ILE A 193 17.88 -4.32 1.53
N SER A 194 18.00 -4.90 0.33
CA SER A 194 18.53 -4.21 -0.87
C SER A 194 17.44 -3.60 -1.75
N VAL A 195 16.19 -3.50 -1.26
CA VAL A 195 15.05 -2.98 -2.01
C VAL A 195 14.55 -1.67 -1.42
N SER A 196 13.87 -0.86 -2.24
CA SER A 196 13.25 0.38 -1.77
C SER A 196 12.10 0.10 -0.81
N LEU A 197 11.93 0.95 0.21
CA LEU A 197 10.87 0.86 1.20
C LEU A 197 9.88 2.01 1.04
N ALA A 198 8.63 1.71 0.78
CA ALA A 198 7.56 2.69 0.76
C ALA A 198 6.66 2.56 1.98
N ALA A 199 6.32 3.69 2.58
CA ALA A 199 5.38 3.77 3.70
C ALA A 199 3.96 3.99 3.19
N SER A 200 3.00 3.33 3.79
CA SER A 200 1.57 3.54 3.54
C SER A 200 0.80 3.54 4.86
N THR A 201 -0.41 4.10 4.85
CA THR A 201 -1.34 4.14 5.99
C THR A 201 -1.07 5.31 6.97
N GLY A 202 -2.12 6.02 7.32
CA GLY A 202 -2.14 7.00 8.42
C GLY A 202 -1.52 8.36 8.14
N VAL A 203 -1.10 8.66 6.92
CA VAL A 203 -0.54 9.97 6.54
C VAL A 203 -1.66 10.99 6.43
N GLU A 204 -1.65 11.97 7.33
CA GLU A 204 -2.61 13.08 7.40
C GLU A 204 -1.95 14.44 7.19
N SER A 205 -0.66 14.57 7.46
CA SER A 205 0.08 15.84 7.43
C SER A 205 1.52 15.66 6.96
N ALA A 206 2.18 16.77 6.64
CA ALA A 206 3.60 16.78 6.31
C ALA A 206 4.49 16.20 7.43
N ASP A 207 4.15 16.45 8.68
CA ASP A 207 4.81 15.84 9.84
C ASP A 207 4.78 14.31 9.81
N ASP A 208 3.72 13.71 9.28
CA ASP A 208 3.61 12.26 9.17
C ASP A 208 4.51 11.73 8.07
N ILE A 209 4.65 12.47 6.98
CA ILE A 209 5.62 12.17 5.91
C ILE A 209 7.04 12.20 6.49
N VAL A 210 7.38 13.25 7.24
CA VAL A 210 8.69 13.38 7.89
C VAL A 210 8.98 12.21 8.82
N ARG A 211 8.00 11.77 9.62
CA ARG A 211 8.17 10.59 10.51
C ARG A 211 8.53 9.34 9.74
N TYR A 212 7.85 9.08 8.62
CA TYR A 212 8.14 7.92 7.80
C TYR A 212 9.51 8.00 7.12
N LEU A 213 9.90 9.17 6.62
CA LEU A 213 11.23 9.39 6.05
C LEU A 213 12.33 9.18 7.09
N LEU A 214 12.18 9.75 8.29
CA LEU A 214 13.11 9.55 9.41
C LEU A 214 13.22 8.08 9.83
N ALA A 215 12.13 7.32 9.77
CA ALA A 215 12.12 5.89 10.05
C ALA A 215 12.77 5.05 8.94
N GLY A 216 12.96 5.60 7.74
CA GLY A 216 13.67 4.93 6.66
C GLY A 216 12.85 4.63 5.40
N ALA A 217 11.70 5.25 5.24
CA ALA A 217 10.96 5.16 3.98
C ALA A 217 11.69 5.90 2.85
N ASP A 218 11.75 5.29 1.68
CA ASP A 218 12.20 5.91 0.43
C ASP A 218 11.09 6.72 -0.21
N ALA A 219 9.85 6.28 -0.06
CA ALA A 219 8.65 6.95 -0.54
C ALA A 219 7.53 6.88 0.51
N VAL A 220 6.61 7.84 0.47
CA VAL A 220 5.48 7.90 1.40
C VAL A 220 4.19 8.07 0.60
N MET A 221 3.21 7.19 0.85
CA MET A 221 1.92 7.17 0.18
C MET A 221 0.84 7.79 1.06
N SER A 222 0.01 8.64 0.47
CA SER A 222 -1.17 9.21 1.13
C SER A 222 -2.40 9.00 0.25
N THR A 223 -3.43 8.38 0.78
CA THR A 223 -4.72 8.16 0.11
C THR A 223 -5.86 8.72 0.95
N SER A 224 -5.93 8.33 2.23
CA SER A 224 -7.04 8.70 3.12
C SER A 224 -7.16 10.21 3.33
N ALA A 225 -6.05 10.95 3.39
CA ALA A 225 -6.06 12.40 3.50
C ALA A 225 -6.62 13.03 2.21
N LEU A 226 -6.23 12.52 1.04
CA LEU A 226 -6.73 13.02 -0.24
C LEU A 226 -8.23 12.73 -0.43
N LEU A 227 -8.72 11.58 0.04
CA LEU A 227 -10.15 11.28 0.05
C LEU A 227 -10.95 12.21 0.98
N ARG A 228 -10.35 12.67 2.10
CA ARG A 228 -11.01 13.60 3.03
C ARG A 228 -10.99 15.05 2.55
N HIS A 229 -9.89 15.48 1.94
CA HIS A 229 -9.61 16.91 1.69
C HIS A 229 -9.55 17.26 0.20
N GLY A 230 -9.69 16.30 -0.70
CA GLY A 230 -9.53 16.46 -2.14
C GLY A 230 -8.09 16.29 -2.62
N PRO A 231 -7.88 16.12 -3.94
CA PRO A 231 -6.54 15.87 -4.52
C PRO A 231 -5.58 17.05 -4.37
N GLU A 232 -6.08 18.28 -4.30
CA GLU A 232 -5.29 19.49 -4.08
C GLU A 232 -4.54 19.50 -2.74
N TYR A 233 -4.98 18.69 -1.79
CA TYR A 233 -4.31 18.54 -0.49
C TYR A 233 -2.88 18.01 -0.63
N THR A 234 -2.55 17.41 -1.75
CA THR A 234 -1.17 17.02 -2.09
C THR A 234 -0.21 18.21 -2.01
N ASN A 235 -0.65 19.40 -2.45
CA ASN A 235 0.18 20.61 -2.38
C ASN A 235 0.47 20.98 -0.92
N ALA A 236 -0.52 20.93 -0.04
CA ALA A 236 -0.32 21.22 1.38
C ALA A 236 0.65 20.24 2.05
N LEU A 237 0.64 18.96 1.64
CA LEU A 237 1.60 17.96 2.12
C LEU A 237 3.02 18.24 1.65
N ILE A 238 3.19 18.64 0.36
CA ILE A 238 4.49 18.96 -0.23
C ILE A 238 5.06 20.25 0.35
N ASP A 239 4.23 21.30 0.42
CA ASP A 239 4.63 22.60 0.98
C ASP A 239 5.06 22.45 2.44
N GLY A 240 4.28 21.76 3.25
CA GLY A 240 4.61 21.53 4.66
C GLY A 240 5.88 20.68 4.84
N LEU A 241 6.16 19.70 3.96
CA LEU A 241 7.42 18.96 3.97
C LEU A 241 8.59 19.87 3.61
N THR A 242 8.43 20.73 2.61
CA THR A 242 9.45 21.70 2.18
C THR A 242 9.76 22.69 3.30
N GLU A 243 8.75 23.29 3.91
CA GLU A 243 8.91 24.20 5.07
C GLU A 243 9.63 23.53 6.23
N TRP A 244 9.30 22.26 6.51
CA TRP A 244 9.96 21.50 7.58
C TRP A 244 11.45 21.28 7.28
N LEU A 245 11.80 20.88 6.05
CA LEU A 245 13.20 20.69 5.63
C LEU A 245 14.00 22.00 5.72
N GLU A 246 13.45 23.10 5.20
CA GLU A 246 14.07 24.42 5.26
C GLU A 246 14.29 24.91 6.69
N SER A 247 13.28 24.74 7.57
CA SER A 247 13.37 25.15 8.98
C SER A 247 14.47 24.41 9.76
N ARG A 248 14.87 23.22 9.27
CA ARG A 248 15.91 22.38 9.85
C ARG A 248 17.22 22.39 9.07
N HIS A 249 17.31 23.21 7.99
CA HIS A 249 18.48 23.35 7.12
C HIS A 249 18.87 22.04 6.43
N PHE A 250 17.90 21.19 6.10
CA PHE A 250 18.11 20.03 5.23
C PHE A 250 17.93 20.42 3.76
N GLY A 251 18.86 19.98 2.91
CA GLY A 251 18.81 20.31 1.48
C GLY A 251 17.74 19.56 0.69
N ASP A 252 17.45 18.31 1.12
CA ASP A 252 16.48 17.44 0.48
C ASP A 252 16.04 16.28 1.41
N VAL A 253 15.12 15.45 0.92
CA VAL A 253 14.57 14.30 1.67
C VAL A 253 15.61 13.20 1.91
N SER A 254 16.65 13.08 1.06
CA SER A 254 17.69 12.06 1.22
C SER A 254 18.53 12.31 2.47
N ALA A 255 18.67 13.57 2.89
CA ALA A 255 19.41 13.96 4.07
C ALA A 255 18.74 13.50 5.39
N ILE A 256 17.43 13.26 5.38
CA ILE A 256 16.67 12.84 6.58
C ILE A 256 16.30 11.36 6.56
N ARG A 257 16.43 10.69 5.42
CA ARG A 257 16.01 9.32 5.22
C ARG A 257 16.78 8.37 6.15
N GLY A 258 16.05 7.68 7.00
CA GLY A 258 16.61 6.68 7.90
C GLY A 258 17.49 7.22 9.03
N LEU A 259 17.45 8.53 9.33
CA LEU A 259 18.22 9.09 10.45
C LEU A 259 17.87 8.44 11.80
N LEU A 260 16.63 7.97 11.96
CA LEU A 260 16.12 7.31 13.16
C LEU A 260 15.93 5.80 12.97
N ALA A 261 16.45 5.23 11.88
CA ALA A 261 16.39 3.79 11.65
C ALA A 261 17.28 3.03 12.65
N THR A 262 16.86 1.82 13.00
CA THR A 262 17.59 0.96 13.94
C THR A 262 18.78 0.32 13.25
N ARG A 263 19.99 0.74 13.58
CA ARG A 263 21.24 0.30 12.92
C ARG A 263 21.85 -1.01 13.44
N SER A 264 21.23 -1.67 14.46
CA SER A 264 21.79 -2.90 15.03
C SER A 264 20.72 -3.92 15.39
N ASP A 265 21.03 -5.21 15.30
CA ASP A 265 20.15 -6.33 15.66
C ASP A 265 19.76 -6.35 17.15
N THR A 266 20.54 -5.68 17.98
CA THR A 266 20.31 -5.59 19.44
C THR A 266 19.48 -4.37 19.85
N GLY A 267 19.31 -3.38 18.96
CA GLY A 267 18.67 -2.10 19.29
C GLY A 267 17.16 -2.19 19.58
N ALA A 268 16.44 -3.02 18.86
CA ALA A 268 14.98 -3.13 19.01
C ALA A 268 14.58 -3.64 20.41
N SER A 269 15.28 -4.67 20.93
CA SER A 269 14.98 -5.23 22.25
C SER A 269 15.35 -4.29 23.41
N LEU A 270 16.33 -3.41 23.22
CA LEU A 270 16.72 -2.40 24.22
C LEU A 270 15.75 -1.23 24.23
N GLN A 271 15.31 -0.76 23.06
CA GLN A 271 14.32 0.32 22.95
C GLN A 271 12.95 -0.08 23.49
N GLU A 272 12.50 -1.31 23.27
CA GLU A 272 11.28 -1.84 23.89
C GLU A 272 11.40 -1.87 25.42
N ARG A 273 12.52 -2.32 25.97
CA ARG A 273 12.75 -2.39 27.41
C ARG A 273 12.82 -1.01 28.06
N ASP A 274 13.41 -0.04 27.38
CA ASP A 274 13.51 1.34 27.88
C ASP A 274 12.16 2.08 27.79
N ALA A 275 11.35 1.82 26.75
CA ALA A 275 9.99 2.34 26.66
C ALA A 275 9.08 1.80 27.77
N TYR A 276 9.21 0.52 28.14
CA TYR A 276 8.49 -0.06 29.28
C TYR A 276 8.92 0.47 30.64
N ARG A 277 10.17 0.95 30.77
CA ARG A 277 10.67 1.54 32.03
C ARG A 277 10.35 3.01 32.19
N ALA A 278 10.01 3.69 31.07
CA ALA A 278 9.67 5.11 31.06
C ALA A 278 8.15 5.38 31.15
N ALA A 279 7.32 4.33 31.04
CA ALA A 279 5.86 4.38 31.19
C ALA A 279 5.43 4.04 32.61
#